data_d98129ca34ef6edcdf3efdeb9fdc6d57
#
_entry.id   d98129ca34ef6edcdf3efdeb9fdc6d57
#
_cell.length_a   1.000
_cell.length_b   1.000
_cell.length_c   1.000
_cell.angle_alpha   90.00
_cell.angle_beta   90.00
_cell.angle_gamma   90.00
#
_symmetry.space_group_name_H-M   'P 1'
#
loop_
_entity.id
_entity.type
_entity.pdbx_description
1 polymer ?
#
loop_
_entity_poly.entity_id
_entity_poly.type
_entity_poly.pdbx_seq_one_letter_code
_entity_poly.pdbx_strand_id
1 'polypeptide(L)'
;MNTRXLFPLLFTVASFSXSAGNWAVKNGWCQTMTEDGQALVMLKNGTIGITGLMQGCPNGVQTLLGSRISINGNLIPTSQMCNQQTGFRAVEVEXGQAPEMVKKAVHSIAERDVSVLQAFGVRMEFTRGDMLKVC
;
A
#
# COMPACT_ATOMS: atom_id res chain seq x y z
N MET A 1 1.91 34.50 17.95
CA MET A 1 1.99 34.12 17.98
C MET A 1 1.96 33.84 17.83
N ASN A 2 2.11 33.41 17.75
CA ASN A 2 2.18 32.77 17.75
C ASN A 2 2.14 32.16 17.61
N THR A 3 2.12 31.81 17.53
CA THR A 3 2.05 30.97 17.55
C THR A 3 1.84 30.54 17.33
N ARG A 4 2.01 30.16 17.38
CA ARG A 4 1.86 29.52 17.35
C ARG A 4 1.77 28.93 17.16
N UNK A 5 1.73 29.09 17.36
CA UNK A 5 1.68 28.58 17.14
C UNK A 5 1.62 28.30 17.24
N LEU A 6 1.27 27.37 17.24
CA LEU A 6 1.16 26.62 17.39
C LEU A 6 1.08 26.16 17.05
N PHE A 7 1.06 25.89 16.81
CA PHE A 7 0.95 25.08 16.64
C PHE A 7 1.16 24.48 16.42
N PRO A 8 1.23 24.32 16.76
CA PRO A 8 1.37 23.32 16.58
C PRO A 8 1.21 22.67 16.47
N LEU A 9 1.14 22.21 16.45
CA LEU A 9 0.74 21.37 16.27
C LEU A 9 0.62 20.99 15.64
N LEU A 10 0.60 20.76 15.14
CA LEU A 10 0.29 20.28 14.49
C LEU A 10 0.72 19.86 14.10
N PHE A 11 1.03 19.64 14.07
CA PHE A 11 1.45 19.00 13.69
C PHE A 11 1.63 18.21 13.59
N THR A 12 1.94 18.18 13.99
CA THR A 12 2.22 17.14 14.06
C THR A 12 1.76 16.11 13.60
N VAL A 13 1.12 15.91 13.54
CA VAL A 13 0.54 14.99 13.01
C VAL A 13 0.91 14.77 11.75
N ALA A 14 1.44 15.55 11.23
CA ALA A 14 1.89 15.35 9.97
C ALA A 14 2.72 14.27 9.88
N SER A 15 3.01 13.72 10.88
CA SER A 15 3.83 12.62 10.76
C SER A 15 3.18 11.49 10.15
N PHE A 16 1.99 11.55 9.72
CA PHE A 16 1.49 10.48 9.06
C PHE A 16 2.18 10.20 7.89
N SER A 17 2.75 9.12 7.84
CA SER A 17 3.49 8.71 6.69
C SER A 17 2.59 8.22 5.59
N UNK A 18 1.83 7.67 5.69
CA UNK A 18 1.08 7.19 4.65
C UNK A 18 -0.12 8.00 4.50
N SER A 19 0.05 8.86 4.07
CA SER A 19 -1.16 9.55 3.70
C SER A 19 -1.27 9.58 2.20
N ALA A 20 -2.46 9.81 1.71
CA ALA A 20 -2.71 9.74 0.28
C ALA A 20 -1.82 10.73 -0.45
N GLY A 21 -1.15 10.26 -1.47
CA GLY A 21 -0.30 11.11 -2.29
C GLY A 21 1.07 11.37 -1.75
N ASN A 22 1.33 10.96 -0.51
CA ASN A 22 2.64 11.15 0.08
C ASN A 22 3.26 9.80 0.33
N TRP A 23 4.45 9.61 -0.18
CA TRP A 23 5.16 8.35 0.01
C TRP A 23 6.21 8.52 1.11
N ALA A 24 6.46 7.45 1.82
CA ALA A 24 7.45 7.46 2.89
C ALA A 24 8.13 6.12 2.96
N VAL A 25 9.38 6.10 3.38
CA VAL A 25 10.11 4.86 3.54
C VAL A 25 10.04 4.47 5.01
N LYS A 26 9.54 3.25 5.27
CA LYS A 26 9.45 2.73 6.61
C LYS A 26 9.92 1.31 6.62
N ASN A 27 10.91 1.00 7.40
CA ASN A 27 11.44 -0.37 7.52
C ASN A 27 11.81 -0.96 6.17
N GLY A 28 12.35 -0.12 5.31
CA GLY A 28 12.77 -0.58 3.98
C GLY A 28 11.67 -0.64 2.95
N TRP A 29 10.43 -0.35 3.32
CA TRP A 29 9.33 -0.31 2.38
C TRP A 29 8.99 1.12 2.05
N CYS A 30 8.80 1.40 0.76
CA CYS A 30 8.34 2.69 0.32
C CYS A 30 6.84 2.59 0.18
N GLN A 31 6.08 3.40 0.89
CA GLN A 31 4.65 3.15 0.98
C GLN A 31 3.81 4.40 0.93
N THR A 32 2.58 4.23 0.51
CA THR A 32 1.58 5.29 0.53
C THR A 32 0.22 4.68 0.84
N MET A 33 -0.72 5.51 1.22
CA MET A 33 -2.07 5.06 1.53
C MET A 33 -2.97 5.27 0.33
N THR A 34 -3.93 4.38 0.13
CA THR A 34 -4.93 4.58 -0.91
C THR A 34 -5.80 5.78 -0.57
N GLU A 35 -6.46 6.33 -1.58
CA GLU A 35 -7.22 7.57 -1.42
C GLU A 35 -8.33 7.44 -0.38
N ASP A 36 -8.93 6.26 -0.30
CA ASP A 36 -10.01 6.05 0.64
C ASP A 36 -9.52 5.58 2.00
N GLY A 37 -8.22 5.45 2.18
CA GLY A 37 -7.67 5.06 3.46
C GLY A 37 -7.82 3.60 3.80
N GLN A 38 -8.18 2.76 2.84
CA GLN A 38 -8.42 1.36 3.14
C GLN A 38 -7.19 0.48 3.09
N ALA A 39 -6.12 0.94 2.48
CA ALA A 39 -4.94 0.09 2.35
C ALA A 39 -3.67 0.91 2.21
N LEU A 40 -2.55 0.27 2.52
CA LEU A 40 -1.23 0.81 2.24
C LEU A 40 -0.67 0.01 1.08
N VAL A 41 -0.11 0.73 0.12
CA VAL A 41 0.62 0.12 -0.98
C VAL A 41 2.10 0.22 -0.64
N MET A 42 2.80 -0.89 -0.65
CA MET A 42 4.16 -0.96 -0.15
C MET A 42 5.08 -1.55 -1.20
N LEU A 43 6.14 -0.84 -1.52
CA LEU A 43 7.10 -1.27 -2.53
C LEU A 43 8.46 -1.48 -1.91
N LYS A 44 9.08 -2.59 -2.25
CA LYS A 44 10.43 -2.87 -1.82
C LYS A 44 11.10 -3.57 -2.97
N ASN A 45 12.40 -3.46 -3.06
CA ASN A 45 13.13 -3.97 -4.21
C ASN A 45 12.63 -5.34 -4.62
N GLY A 46 12.00 -5.41 -5.76
CA GLY A 46 11.54 -6.68 -6.32
C GLY A 46 10.26 -7.23 -5.75
N THR A 47 9.58 -6.47 -4.89
CA THR A 47 8.34 -7.01 -4.34
C THR A 47 7.33 -5.91 -4.05
N ILE A 48 6.08 -6.29 -3.91
CA ILE A 48 5.00 -5.38 -3.59
C ILE A 48 4.20 -5.99 -2.45
N GLY A 49 3.82 -5.19 -1.50
CA GLY A 49 2.94 -5.62 -0.44
C GLY A 49 1.75 -4.69 -0.36
N ILE A 50 0.62 -5.24 0.07
CA ILE A 50 -0.57 -4.44 0.32
C ILE A 50 -1.05 -4.78 1.73
N THR A 51 -1.18 -3.79 2.56
CA THR A 51 -1.72 -4.01 3.89
C THR A 51 -3.10 -3.37 3.97
N GLY A 52 -4.10 -4.19 4.18
CA GLY A 52 -5.45 -3.67 4.35
C GLY A 52 -5.63 -3.11 5.73
N LEU A 53 -6.28 -1.97 5.80
CA LEU A 53 -6.52 -1.29 7.07
C LEU A 53 -7.93 -1.51 7.59
N MET A 54 -8.68 -2.38 6.89
CA MET A 54 -10.02 -2.71 7.33
C MET A 54 -9.97 -3.61 8.53
N GLN A 55 -11.03 -3.59 9.32
CA GLN A 55 -11.04 -4.37 10.53
C GLN A 55 -11.60 -5.73 10.32
N GLY A 56 -11.05 -6.69 11.05
CA GLY A 56 -11.67 -7.99 11.18
C GLY A 56 -11.39 -8.94 10.05
N CYS A 57 -11.42 -10.21 10.38
CA CYS A 57 -11.39 -11.30 9.43
C CYS A 57 -12.54 -12.21 9.79
N PRO A 58 -13.38 -12.56 8.84
CA PRO A 58 -14.58 -13.30 9.19
C PRO A 58 -14.33 -14.58 9.95
N ASN A 59 -13.31 -15.31 9.64
CA ASN A 59 -13.09 -16.60 10.26
C ASN A 59 -11.75 -16.73 10.95
N GLY A 60 -11.28 -15.64 11.51
CA GLY A 60 -10.02 -15.69 12.22
C GLY A 60 -8.84 -15.56 11.28
N VAL A 61 -7.71 -16.10 11.69
CA VAL A 61 -6.51 -16.00 10.87
C VAL A 61 -6.67 -16.90 9.64
N GLN A 62 -6.51 -16.34 8.46
CA GLN A 62 -6.65 -17.08 7.24
C GLN A 62 -5.50 -16.79 6.32
N THR A 63 -5.00 -17.80 5.65
CA THR A 63 -3.97 -17.64 4.66
C THR A 63 -4.49 -18.21 3.34
N LEU A 64 -4.43 -17.40 2.29
CA LEU A 64 -4.85 -17.84 0.98
C LEU A 64 -3.65 -17.78 0.06
N LEU A 65 -3.29 -18.93 -0.47
CA LEU A 65 -2.19 -19.00 -1.43
C LEU A 65 -2.79 -18.97 -2.83
N GLY A 66 -2.01 -18.50 -3.76
CA GLY A 66 -2.44 -18.49 -5.15
C GLY A 66 -3.43 -17.40 -5.49
N SER A 67 -3.57 -16.41 -4.64
CA SER A 67 -4.44 -15.31 -4.98
C SER A 67 -3.70 -14.30 -5.86
N ARG A 68 -4.41 -13.30 -6.31
CA ARG A 68 -3.83 -12.29 -7.18
C ARG A 68 -4.36 -10.93 -6.83
N ILE A 69 -3.52 -9.92 -7.04
CA ILE A 69 -3.97 -8.55 -7.01
C ILE A 69 -3.76 -7.97 -8.39
N SER A 70 -4.35 -6.82 -8.66
CA SER A 70 -4.16 -6.16 -9.92
C SER A 70 -3.76 -4.72 -9.65
N ILE A 71 -2.71 -4.26 -10.33
CA ILE A 71 -2.34 -2.85 -10.30
C ILE A 71 -2.33 -2.38 -11.74
N ASN A 72 -3.23 -1.44 -12.03
CA ASN A 72 -3.36 -0.89 -13.38
C ASN A 72 -3.54 -2.00 -14.43
N GLY A 73 -4.28 -3.05 -14.05
CA GLY A 73 -4.52 -4.14 -14.97
C GLY A 73 -3.44 -5.20 -15.00
N ASN A 74 -2.33 -4.99 -14.30
CA ASN A 74 -1.26 -5.98 -14.25
C ASN A 74 -1.54 -6.93 -13.10
N LEU A 75 -1.76 -8.19 -13.42
CA LEU A 75 -2.07 -9.19 -12.40
C LEU A 75 -0.79 -9.68 -11.77
N ILE A 76 -0.77 -9.71 -10.44
CA ILE A 76 0.40 -10.10 -9.69
C ILE A 76 0.02 -11.22 -8.73
N PRO A 77 0.71 -12.36 -8.79
CA PRO A 77 0.39 -13.43 -7.86
C PRO A 77 0.82 -13.06 -6.44
N THR A 78 -0.01 -13.39 -5.49
CA THR A 78 0.24 -13.00 -4.10
C THR A 78 -0.17 -14.12 -3.17
N SER A 79 0.30 -14.03 -1.94
CA SER A 79 -0.30 -14.77 -0.85
C SER A 79 -0.99 -13.76 0.04
N GLN A 80 -2.08 -14.15 0.63
CA GLN A 80 -2.90 -13.23 1.38
C GLN A 80 -3.16 -13.80 2.76
N MET A 81 -3.03 -12.95 3.77
CA MET A 81 -3.25 -13.37 5.13
C MET A 81 -4.12 -12.36 5.85
N CYS A 82 -5.03 -12.83 6.66
CA CYS A 82 -5.84 -11.96 7.48
C CYS A 82 -5.67 -12.37 8.92
N ASN A 83 -5.38 -11.41 9.78
CA ASN A 83 -5.19 -11.67 11.19
C ASN A 83 -6.32 -11.03 11.96
N GLN A 84 -7.12 -11.85 12.62
CA GLN A 84 -8.28 -11.34 13.32
C GLN A 84 -7.90 -10.46 14.50
N GLN A 85 -6.79 -10.74 15.13
CA GLN A 85 -6.40 -9.99 16.30
C GLN A 85 -5.96 -8.57 15.97
N THR A 86 -5.28 -8.40 14.86
CA THR A 86 -4.84 -7.06 14.48
C THR A 86 -5.90 -6.36 13.64
N GLY A 87 -6.82 -7.11 13.08
CA GLY A 87 -7.89 -6.51 12.32
C GLY A 87 -7.52 -6.06 10.94
N PHE A 88 -6.43 -6.55 10.37
CA PHE A 88 -6.13 -6.15 8.99
C PHE A 88 -5.60 -7.31 8.18
N ARG A 89 -5.64 -7.12 6.89
CA ARG A 89 -5.19 -8.09 5.92
C ARG A 89 -3.90 -7.62 5.29
N ALA A 90 -3.06 -8.56 4.97
CA ALA A 90 -1.81 -8.27 4.29
C ALA A 90 -1.70 -9.17 3.07
N VAL A 91 -1.25 -8.58 1.98
CA VAL A 91 -1.03 -9.32 0.75
C VAL A 91 0.40 -9.02 0.31
N GLU A 92 1.16 -10.06 0.05
CA GLU A 92 2.54 -9.88 -0.39
C GLU A 92 2.77 -10.68 -1.63
N VAL A 93 3.56 -10.15 -2.52
CA VAL A 93 3.97 -10.89 -3.69
C VAL A 93 4.95 -11.96 -3.26
N GLU A 94 4.76 -13.16 -3.73
CA GLU A 94 5.69 -14.22 -3.40
C GLU A 94 7.03 -13.94 -4.03
N UNK A 95 7.85 -13.89 -3.18
CA UNK A 95 9.09 -13.39 -3.61
C UNK A 95 9.76 -14.23 -4.58
N GLY A 96 10.17 -13.46 -5.44
CA GLY A 96 11.03 -13.98 -6.46
C GLY A 96 10.35 -14.79 -7.52
N GLN A 97 9.06 -14.96 -7.42
CA GLN A 97 8.41 -15.80 -8.39
C GLN A 97 7.85 -15.02 -9.57
N ALA A 98 7.70 -13.74 -9.45
CA ALA A 98 7.14 -12.95 -10.54
C ALA A 98 7.80 -11.59 -10.66
N PRO A 99 9.13 -11.55 -10.78
CA PRO A 99 9.83 -10.26 -10.79
C PRO A 99 9.46 -9.39 -11.98
N GLU A 100 9.16 -10.00 -13.11
CA GLU A 100 8.80 -9.20 -14.28
C GLU A 100 7.41 -8.59 -14.13
N MET A 101 6.50 -9.29 -13.48
CA MET A 101 5.18 -8.74 -13.24
C MET A 101 5.25 -7.59 -12.25
N VAL A 102 6.09 -7.73 -11.22
CA VAL A 102 6.27 -6.64 -10.26
C VAL A 102 6.88 -5.44 -10.96
N LYS A 103 7.87 -5.65 -11.81
CA LYS A 103 8.50 -4.58 -12.53
C LYS A 103 7.52 -3.83 -13.41
N LYS A 104 6.66 -4.57 -14.11
CA LYS A 104 5.66 -3.96 -14.95
C LYS A 104 4.69 -3.14 -14.12
N ALA A 105 4.28 -3.66 -12.98
CA ALA A 105 3.34 -2.94 -12.13
C ALA A 105 3.96 -1.65 -11.60
N VAL A 106 5.19 -1.72 -11.13
CA VAL A 106 5.87 -0.53 -10.61
C VAL A 106 6.05 0.51 -11.71
N HIS A 107 6.40 0.05 -12.89
CA HIS A 107 6.57 0.95 -14.03
C HIS A 107 5.24 1.65 -14.36
N SER A 108 4.14 0.91 -14.28
CA SER A 108 2.84 1.51 -14.58
C SER A 108 2.47 2.57 -13.55
N ILE A 109 2.85 2.37 -12.29
CA ILE A 109 2.60 3.37 -11.26
C ILE A 109 3.39 4.63 -11.58
N ALA A 110 4.63 4.47 -11.98
CA ALA A 110 5.51 5.61 -12.25
C ALA A 110 5.04 6.43 -13.46
N GLU A 111 4.27 5.82 -14.34
CA GLU A 111 3.82 6.49 -15.54
C GLU A 111 2.48 7.20 -15.40
N ARG A 112 1.80 7.07 -14.29
CA ARG A 112 0.45 7.61 -14.15
C ARG A 112 0.34 8.49 -12.93
N ASP A 113 -0.54 9.47 -12.98
CA ASP A 113 -0.82 10.26 -11.80
C ASP A 113 -1.62 9.46 -10.79
N VAL A 114 -2.57 8.66 -11.28
CA VAL A 114 -3.42 7.86 -10.41
C VAL A 114 -3.36 6.42 -10.86
N SER A 115 -3.18 5.52 -9.91
CA SER A 115 -3.15 4.08 -10.18
C SER A 115 -4.35 3.43 -9.54
N VAL A 116 -4.74 2.28 -10.10
CA VAL A 116 -5.89 1.52 -9.62
C VAL A 116 -5.40 0.19 -9.07
N LEU A 117 -5.75 -0.07 -7.83
CA LEU A 117 -5.42 -1.33 -7.18
C LEU A 117 -6.69 -2.12 -6.96
N GLN A 118 -6.67 -3.39 -7.32
CA GLN A 118 -7.76 -4.28 -6.99
C GLN A 118 -7.21 -5.38 -6.10
N ALA A 119 -7.68 -5.43 -4.88
CA ALA A 119 -7.23 -6.39 -3.90
C ALA A 119 -8.35 -6.59 -2.89
N PHE A 120 -8.41 -7.75 -2.28
CA PHE A 120 -9.40 -8.06 -1.27
C PHE A 120 -10.84 -7.88 -1.79
N GLY A 121 -11.04 -8.02 -3.07
CA GLY A 121 -12.36 -7.83 -3.66
C GLY A 121 -12.79 -6.38 -3.77
N VAL A 122 -11.89 -5.44 -3.60
CA VAL A 122 -12.21 -4.02 -3.59
C VAL A 122 -11.33 -3.29 -4.59
N ARG A 123 -11.89 -2.27 -5.22
CA ARG A 123 -11.14 -1.41 -6.13
C ARG A 123 -10.76 -0.15 -5.37
N MET A 124 -9.49 0.19 -5.40
CA MET A 124 -8.96 1.35 -4.69
C MET A 124 -8.06 2.15 -5.60
N GLU A 125 -7.85 3.40 -5.28
CA GLU A 125 -6.95 4.25 -6.07
C GLU A 125 -5.87 4.83 -5.19
N PHE A 126 -4.70 5.05 -5.76
CA PHE A 126 -3.63 5.74 -5.07
C PHE A 126 -2.85 6.58 -6.07
N THR A 127 -2.14 7.58 -5.58
CA THR A 127 -1.48 8.51 -6.47
C THR A 127 0.01 8.34 -6.45
N ARG A 128 0.63 8.68 -7.57
CA ARG A 128 2.08 8.65 -7.65
C ARG A 128 2.70 9.69 -6.72
N GLY A 129 2.05 10.86 -6.63
CA GLY A 129 2.54 11.91 -5.75
C GLY A 129 4.05 12.10 -5.86
N ASP A 130 4.72 12.00 -4.71
CA ASP A 130 6.16 12.21 -4.64
C ASP A 130 6.96 10.89 -4.69
N MET A 131 6.36 9.82 -5.22
CA MET A 131 7.01 8.52 -5.23
C MET A 131 8.40 8.54 -5.85
N LEU A 132 8.54 9.24 -6.99
CA LEU A 132 9.81 9.24 -7.69
C LEU A 132 10.91 9.97 -6.95
N LYS A 133 10.54 10.84 -6.02
CA LYS A 133 11.53 11.52 -5.24
C LYS A 133 11.87 10.72 -3.99
N VAL A 134 10.89 10.05 -3.41
CA VAL A 134 11.05 9.41 -2.12
C VAL A 134 11.56 7.99 -2.25
N CYS A 135 11.07 7.30 -3.24
CA CYS A 135 11.43 5.92 -3.43
C CYS A 135 12.59 5.75 -4.40
#